data_339dcee14135d581a2d1aecb3b353879
#
_entry.id   339dcee14135d581a2d1aecb3b353879
#
_cell.length_a   1.000
_cell.length_b   1.000
_cell.length_c   1.000
_cell.angle_alpha   90.00
_cell.angle_beta   90.00
_cell.angle_gamma   90.00
#
_symmetry.space_group_name_H-M   'P 1'
#
loop_
_entity.id
_entity.type
_entity.pdbx_description
1 polymer ?
#
loop_
_entity_poly.entity_id
_entity_poly.type
_entity_poly.pdbx_seq_one_letter_code
_entity_poly.pdbx_strand_id
1 'polypeptide(L)'
;EGLLALEEASAELDDAFLRKGVLLIVDGTDPELVRGILETEMASIDDRHKKNITFWLDLAGMGPAWGMIGTLIGLIIMLQNMSDPSSIGPAMAVALITTLYGSMLANWIATPVAQKLNVNNNAEMAIKEVMIEGLLSIQAGENPRVIEEKLKSFLSPAEKEAMDTAGGEVDG
;
A
#
# COMPACT_ATOMS: atom_id res chain seq x y z
N GLU A 1 -28.87 14.97 -16.39
CA GLU A 1 -27.82 15.38 -17.33
C GLU A 1 -27.24 14.12 -17.96
N GLY A 2 -27.03 14.09 -19.28
CA GLY A 2 -26.67 12.88 -19.98
C GLY A 2 -25.16 12.56 -19.93
N LEU A 3 -24.72 11.49 -20.63
CA LEU A 3 -23.32 11.04 -20.73
C LEU A 3 -22.34 12.14 -21.19
N LEU A 4 -22.82 13.13 -21.98
CA LEU A 4 -22.02 14.28 -22.41
C LEU A 4 -21.58 15.18 -21.23
N ALA A 5 -22.44 15.36 -20.23
CA ALA A 5 -22.07 16.12 -19.02
C ALA A 5 -21.00 15.37 -18.20
N LEU A 6 -21.01 14.04 -18.27
CA LEU A 6 -20.00 13.20 -17.63
C LEU A 6 -18.62 13.35 -18.32
N GLU A 7 -18.61 13.49 -19.65
CA GLU A 7 -17.39 13.75 -20.42
C GLU A 7 -16.74 15.09 -20.05
N GLU A 8 -17.55 16.16 -19.97
CA GLU A 8 -17.08 17.49 -19.54
C GLU A 8 -16.51 17.43 -18.12
N ALA A 9 -17.22 16.78 -17.18
CA ALA A 9 -16.74 16.61 -15.81
C ALA A 9 -15.46 15.79 -15.73
N SER A 10 -15.24 14.83 -16.66
CA SER A 10 -14.03 14.01 -16.68
C SER A 10 -12.74 14.82 -16.92
N ALA A 11 -12.83 15.94 -17.63
CA ALA A 11 -11.70 16.82 -17.91
C ALA A 11 -11.17 17.52 -16.65
N GLU A 12 -12.02 17.71 -15.63
CA GLU A 12 -11.67 18.34 -14.36
C GLU A 12 -11.13 17.34 -13.32
N LEU A 13 -11.19 16.04 -13.60
CA LEU A 13 -10.72 14.99 -12.69
C LEU A 13 -9.19 14.90 -12.70
N ASP A 14 -8.58 15.03 -11.53
CA ASP A 14 -7.13 14.87 -11.36
C ASP A 14 -6.70 13.39 -11.40
N ASP A 15 -7.56 12.46 -10.99
CA ASP A 15 -7.25 11.03 -10.97
C ASP A 15 -7.39 10.41 -12.36
N ALA A 16 -6.27 9.89 -12.89
CA ALA A 16 -6.20 9.30 -14.22
C ALA A 16 -6.99 7.99 -14.34
N PHE A 17 -7.10 7.21 -13.26
CA PHE A 17 -7.84 5.97 -13.22
C PHE A 17 -9.35 6.22 -13.31
N LEU A 18 -9.85 7.17 -12.51
CA LEU A 18 -11.24 7.59 -12.53
C LEU A 18 -11.62 8.19 -13.90
N ARG A 19 -10.78 9.08 -14.43
CA ARG A 19 -10.96 9.69 -15.76
C ARG A 19 -11.08 8.64 -16.85
N LYS A 20 -10.19 7.64 -16.85
CA LYS A 20 -10.25 6.53 -17.82
C LYS A 20 -11.55 5.74 -17.72
N GLY A 21 -12.00 5.44 -16.50
CA GLY A 21 -13.26 4.76 -16.26
C GLY A 21 -14.46 5.53 -16.81
N VAL A 22 -14.50 6.85 -16.57
CA VAL A 22 -15.57 7.73 -17.12
C VAL A 22 -15.57 7.69 -18.65
N LEU A 23 -14.39 7.83 -19.29
CA LEU A 23 -14.30 7.81 -20.76
C LEU A 23 -14.78 6.48 -21.35
N LEU A 24 -14.44 5.34 -20.73
CA LEU A 24 -14.94 4.04 -21.19
C LEU A 24 -16.47 3.95 -21.14
N ILE A 25 -17.10 4.54 -20.13
CA ILE A 25 -18.57 4.58 -19.99
C ILE A 25 -19.18 5.50 -21.05
N VAL A 26 -18.60 6.67 -21.28
CA VAL A 26 -19.06 7.64 -22.30
C VAL A 26 -18.99 7.04 -23.70
N ASP A 27 -17.94 6.25 -23.98
CA ASP A 27 -17.75 5.52 -25.24
C ASP A 27 -18.77 4.36 -25.43
N GLY A 28 -19.61 4.10 -24.43
CA GLY A 28 -20.61 3.03 -24.49
C GLY A 28 -20.02 1.62 -24.37
N THR A 29 -18.86 1.48 -23.76
CA THR A 29 -18.22 0.18 -23.53
C THR A 29 -19.10 -0.69 -22.63
N ASP A 30 -19.15 -2.00 -22.90
CA ASP A 30 -19.90 -2.96 -22.11
C ASP A 30 -19.44 -2.96 -20.62
N PRO A 31 -20.36 -3.00 -19.64
CA PRO A 31 -20.02 -2.92 -18.21
C PRO A 31 -19.03 -3.98 -17.74
N GLU A 32 -19.14 -5.23 -18.23
CA GLU A 32 -18.22 -6.30 -17.87
C GLU A 32 -16.80 -6.02 -18.41
N LEU A 33 -16.73 -5.42 -19.61
CA LEU A 33 -15.45 -5.02 -20.19
C LEU A 33 -14.83 -3.83 -19.44
N VAL A 34 -15.64 -2.83 -19.06
CA VAL A 34 -15.19 -1.70 -18.22
C VAL A 34 -14.61 -2.23 -16.91
N ARG A 35 -15.34 -3.11 -16.21
CA ARG A 35 -14.87 -3.77 -14.98
C ARG A 35 -13.54 -4.48 -15.21
N GLY A 36 -13.46 -5.34 -16.20
CA GLY A 36 -12.25 -6.13 -16.49
C GLY A 36 -11.01 -5.28 -16.81
N ILE A 37 -11.18 -4.17 -17.54
CA ILE A 37 -10.10 -3.24 -17.86
C ILE A 37 -9.60 -2.54 -16.59
N LEU A 38 -10.50 -2.02 -15.76
CA LEU A 38 -10.13 -1.29 -14.54
C LEU A 38 -9.53 -2.21 -13.48
N GLU A 39 -10.08 -3.41 -13.28
CA GLU A 39 -9.52 -4.42 -12.37
C GLU A 39 -8.11 -4.86 -12.80
N THR A 40 -7.89 -5.02 -14.11
CA THR A 40 -6.56 -5.35 -14.67
C THR A 40 -5.56 -4.23 -14.40
N GLU A 41 -5.97 -2.97 -14.56
CA GLU A 41 -5.12 -1.83 -14.26
C GLU A 41 -4.82 -1.73 -12.77
N MET A 42 -5.82 -1.90 -11.91
CA MET A 42 -5.67 -1.93 -10.45
C MET A 42 -4.70 -3.03 -10.02
N ALA A 43 -4.84 -4.25 -10.54
CA ALA A 43 -3.94 -5.35 -10.27
C ALA A 43 -2.49 -5.05 -10.71
N SER A 44 -2.30 -4.40 -11.87
CA SER A 44 -0.99 -3.98 -12.36
C SER A 44 -0.32 -2.93 -11.46
N ILE A 45 -1.10 -2.01 -10.89
CA ILE A 45 -0.62 -1.01 -9.92
C ILE A 45 -0.21 -1.71 -8.62
N ASP A 46 -1.06 -2.58 -8.10
CA ASP A 46 -0.81 -3.38 -6.89
C ASP A 46 0.47 -4.21 -7.00
N ASP A 47 0.66 -4.93 -8.11
CA ASP A 47 1.86 -5.71 -8.37
C ASP A 47 3.15 -4.86 -8.39
N ARG A 48 3.05 -3.65 -8.94
CA ARG A 48 4.17 -2.72 -8.98
C ARG A 48 4.54 -2.20 -7.59
N HIS A 49 3.54 -1.90 -6.75
CA HIS A 49 3.73 -1.49 -5.36
C HIS A 49 4.27 -2.64 -4.50
N LYS A 50 3.74 -3.85 -4.67
CA LYS A 50 4.18 -5.05 -3.96
C LYS A 50 5.66 -5.37 -4.20
N LYS A 51 6.19 -5.13 -5.40
CA LYS A 51 7.63 -5.30 -5.66
C LYS A 51 8.50 -4.40 -4.75
N ASN A 52 8.08 -3.15 -4.55
CA ASN A 52 8.78 -2.22 -3.67
C ASN A 52 8.64 -2.64 -2.19
N ILE A 53 7.46 -3.10 -1.78
CA ILE A 53 7.21 -3.61 -0.43
C ILE A 53 8.09 -4.83 -0.16
N THR A 54 8.14 -5.78 -1.10
CA THR A 54 8.96 -7.01 -1.01
C THR A 54 10.43 -6.68 -0.85
N PHE A 55 10.96 -5.69 -1.59
CA PHE A 55 12.35 -5.25 -1.43
C PHE A 55 12.68 -4.87 0.03
N TRP A 56 11.80 -4.11 0.69
CA TRP A 56 12.00 -3.72 2.09
C TRP A 56 11.83 -4.88 3.07
N LEU A 57 10.93 -5.82 2.78
CA LEU A 57 10.76 -7.05 3.57
C LEU A 57 11.97 -7.97 3.45
N ASP A 58 12.54 -8.11 2.25
CA ASP A 58 13.75 -8.88 2.02
C ASP A 58 14.95 -8.25 2.77
N LEU A 59 15.07 -6.93 2.71
CA LEU A 59 16.09 -6.21 3.47
C LEU A 59 15.93 -6.41 4.99
N ALA A 60 14.69 -6.39 5.48
CA ALA A 60 14.38 -6.69 6.88
C ALA A 60 14.78 -8.11 7.28
N GLY A 61 14.55 -9.09 6.41
CA GLY A 61 14.97 -10.49 6.63
C GLY A 61 16.49 -10.67 6.58
N MET A 62 17.16 -10.01 5.64
CA MET A 62 18.60 -10.12 5.43
C MET A 62 19.43 -9.43 6.53
N GLY A 63 18.94 -8.33 7.11
CA GLY A 63 19.67 -7.56 8.12
C GLY A 63 20.15 -8.42 9.30
N PRO A 64 19.26 -9.10 10.03
CA PRO A 64 19.65 -9.99 11.13
C PRO A 64 20.50 -11.18 10.66
N ALA A 65 20.26 -11.73 9.47
CA ALA A 65 21.01 -12.84 8.91
C ALA A 65 22.48 -12.46 8.70
N TRP A 66 22.75 -11.30 8.11
CA TRP A 66 24.11 -10.77 7.97
C TRP A 66 24.75 -10.41 9.33
N GLY A 67 23.93 -9.90 10.28
CA GLY A 67 24.36 -9.68 11.66
C GLY A 67 24.82 -10.95 12.33
N MET A 68 24.10 -12.05 12.16
CA MET A 68 24.45 -13.37 12.70
C MET A 68 25.74 -13.92 12.07
N ILE A 69 25.93 -13.76 10.75
CA ILE A 69 27.19 -14.13 10.07
C ILE A 69 28.35 -13.37 10.69
N GLY A 70 28.20 -12.06 10.91
CA GLY A 70 29.22 -11.24 11.57
C GLY A 70 29.53 -11.71 12.99
N THR A 71 28.52 -12.14 13.75
CA THR A 71 28.72 -12.74 15.09
C THR A 71 29.55 -14.01 15.00
N LEU A 72 29.26 -14.90 14.08
CA LEU A 72 30.01 -16.15 13.88
C LEU A 72 31.49 -15.86 13.52
N ILE A 73 31.72 -14.88 12.64
CA ILE A 73 33.10 -14.47 12.28
C ILE A 73 33.84 -13.93 13.53
N GLY A 74 33.21 -13.07 14.32
CA GLY A 74 33.77 -12.53 15.54
C GLY A 74 34.14 -13.62 16.57
N LEU A 75 33.23 -14.61 16.73
CA LEU A 75 33.50 -15.76 17.61
C LEU A 75 34.64 -16.66 17.11
N ILE A 76 34.74 -16.89 15.80
CA ILE A 76 35.86 -17.64 15.21
C ILE A 76 37.17 -16.94 15.49
N ILE A 77 37.27 -15.63 15.29
CA ILE A 77 38.47 -14.84 15.58
C ILE A 77 38.82 -14.91 17.07
N MET A 78 37.82 -14.82 17.95
CA MET A 78 37.99 -14.96 19.39
C MET A 78 38.59 -16.31 19.75
N LEU A 79 38.05 -17.41 19.21
CA LEU A 79 38.52 -18.77 19.50
C LEU A 79 39.93 -19.02 18.98
N GLN A 80 40.32 -18.44 17.84
CA GLN A 80 41.71 -18.56 17.31
C GLN A 80 42.75 -17.88 18.20
N ASN A 81 42.36 -16.86 18.97
CA ASN A 81 43.25 -16.07 19.80
C ASN A 81 43.03 -16.29 21.31
N MET A 82 42.39 -17.40 21.70
CA MET A 82 42.08 -17.70 23.12
C MET A 82 43.30 -17.73 24.08
N SER A 83 44.50 -17.94 23.54
CA SER A 83 45.72 -17.91 24.30
C SER A 83 46.14 -16.50 24.78
N ASP A 84 45.55 -15.46 24.16
CA ASP A 84 45.78 -14.06 24.56
C ASP A 84 44.47 -13.47 25.13
N PRO A 85 44.36 -13.35 26.47
CA PRO A 85 43.15 -12.79 27.11
C PRO A 85 42.80 -11.37 26.67
N SER A 86 43.78 -10.58 26.21
CA SER A 86 43.56 -9.19 25.77
C SER A 86 42.79 -9.09 24.45
N SER A 87 42.79 -10.14 23.63
CA SER A 87 42.12 -10.19 22.34
C SER A 87 40.61 -10.59 22.44
N ILE A 88 40.20 -11.22 23.55
CA ILE A 88 38.86 -11.76 23.75
C ILE A 88 37.78 -10.64 23.73
N GLY A 89 38.03 -9.56 24.48
CA GLY A 89 37.10 -8.43 24.60
C GLY A 89 36.81 -7.75 23.26
N PRO A 90 37.82 -7.32 22.50
CA PRO A 90 37.61 -6.73 21.17
C PRO A 90 36.90 -7.65 20.19
N ALA A 91 37.22 -8.93 20.11
CA ALA A 91 36.58 -9.89 19.21
C ALA A 91 35.09 -10.11 19.58
N MET A 92 34.77 -10.18 20.87
CA MET A 92 33.40 -10.25 21.35
C MET A 92 32.62 -8.98 21.04
N ALA A 93 33.22 -7.81 21.16
CA ALA A 93 32.60 -6.53 20.82
C ALA A 93 32.21 -6.48 19.33
N VAL A 94 33.10 -6.93 18.43
CA VAL A 94 32.80 -7.03 16.99
C VAL A 94 31.62 -7.97 16.73
N ALA A 95 31.62 -9.14 17.39
CA ALA A 95 30.49 -10.09 17.24
C ALA A 95 29.15 -9.49 17.66
N LEU A 96 29.11 -8.77 18.78
CA LEU A 96 27.84 -8.17 19.28
C LEU A 96 27.37 -6.98 18.43
N ILE A 97 28.30 -6.12 17.98
CA ILE A 97 27.95 -4.91 17.23
C ILE A 97 27.38 -5.23 15.85
N THR A 98 27.83 -6.31 15.22
CA THR A 98 27.29 -6.72 13.90
C THR A 98 25.82 -7.15 14.00
N THR A 99 25.46 -7.89 15.04
CA THR A 99 24.07 -8.28 15.29
C THR A 99 23.21 -7.07 15.65
N LEU A 100 23.76 -6.14 16.46
CA LEU A 100 23.07 -4.90 16.80
C LEU A 100 22.69 -4.10 15.55
N TYR A 101 23.65 -3.81 14.67
CA TYR A 101 23.39 -3.05 13.46
C TYR A 101 22.46 -3.78 12.48
N GLY A 102 22.62 -5.10 12.32
CA GLY A 102 21.72 -5.91 11.50
C GLY A 102 20.28 -5.84 12.00
N SER A 103 20.07 -5.94 13.30
CA SER A 103 18.75 -5.84 13.94
C SER A 103 18.17 -4.43 13.87
N MET A 104 18.98 -3.40 14.04
CA MET A 104 18.55 -2.00 13.90
C MET A 104 18.08 -1.70 12.46
N LEU A 105 18.87 -2.09 11.47
CA LEU A 105 18.50 -1.90 10.06
C LEU A 105 17.17 -2.57 9.74
N ALA A 106 16.98 -3.80 10.20
CA ALA A 106 15.77 -4.55 9.96
C ALA A 106 14.53 -3.93 10.65
N ASN A 107 14.61 -3.71 11.97
CA ASN A 107 13.45 -3.42 12.78
C ASN A 107 13.13 -1.92 12.88
N TRP A 108 14.12 -1.04 12.77
CA TRP A 108 13.92 0.41 12.88
C TRP A 108 13.74 1.08 11.53
N ILE A 109 14.25 0.49 10.45
CA ILE A 109 14.19 1.10 9.12
C ILE A 109 13.35 0.24 8.18
N ALA A 110 13.81 -0.96 7.84
CA ALA A 110 13.22 -1.74 6.76
C ALA A 110 11.78 -2.18 7.05
N THR A 111 11.50 -2.72 8.22
CA THR A 111 10.16 -3.18 8.61
C THR A 111 9.14 -2.03 8.67
N PRO A 112 9.39 -0.89 9.34
CA PRO A 112 8.44 0.22 9.35
C PRO A 112 8.17 0.81 7.97
N VAL A 113 9.18 0.89 7.10
CA VAL A 113 8.99 1.36 5.72
C VAL A 113 8.11 0.40 4.94
N ALA A 114 8.38 -0.91 5.00
CA ALA A 114 7.55 -1.93 4.36
C ALA A 114 6.09 -1.86 4.83
N GLN A 115 5.88 -1.74 6.13
CA GLN A 115 4.53 -1.64 6.71
C GLN A 115 3.80 -0.39 6.23
N LYS A 116 4.47 0.77 6.22
CA LYS A 116 3.87 2.02 5.74
C LYS A 116 3.49 1.95 4.26
N LEU A 117 4.37 1.41 3.43
CA LEU A 117 4.07 1.19 2.01
C LEU A 117 2.88 0.24 1.81
N ASN A 118 2.80 -0.83 2.60
CA ASN A 118 1.70 -1.78 2.54
C ASN A 118 0.36 -1.14 2.95
N VAL A 119 0.35 -0.34 4.02
CA VAL A 119 -0.85 0.40 4.45
C VAL A 119 -1.32 1.37 3.37
N ASN A 120 -0.40 2.12 2.77
CA ASN A 120 -0.73 3.06 1.69
C ASN A 120 -1.25 2.33 0.44
N ASN A 121 -0.62 1.20 0.07
CA ASN A 121 -1.09 0.39 -1.05
C ASN A 121 -2.51 -0.13 -0.83
N ASN A 122 -2.79 -0.68 0.35
CA ASN A 122 -4.12 -1.19 0.67
C ASN A 122 -5.18 -0.07 0.64
N ALA A 123 -4.85 1.12 1.14
CA ALA A 123 -5.74 2.27 1.08
C ALA A 123 -6.01 2.71 -0.37
N GLU A 124 -4.98 2.75 -1.22
CA GLU A 124 -5.13 3.09 -2.64
C GLU A 124 -5.98 2.05 -3.38
N MET A 125 -5.76 0.75 -3.14
CA MET A 125 -6.56 -0.31 -3.76
C MET A 125 -8.03 -0.23 -3.33
N ALA A 126 -8.31 0.02 -2.06
CA ALA A 126 -9.68 0.20 -1.56
C ALA A 126 -10.39 1.38 -2.25
N ILE A 127 -9.70 2.51 -2.44
CA ILE A 127 -10.27 3.66 -3.15
C ILE A 127 -10.57 3.31 -4.62
N LYS A 128 -9.67 2.61 -5.31
CA LYS A 128 -9.90 2.19 -6.70
C LYS A 128 -11.06 1.21 -6.84
N GLU A 129 -11.23 0.31 -5.88
CA GLU A 129 -12.39 -0.60 -5.84
C GLU A 129 -13.71 0.17 -5.70
N VAL A 130 -13.74 1.16 -4.81
CA VAL A 130 -14.89 2.08 -4.66
C VAL A 130 -15.17 2.84 -5.96
N MET A 131 -14.12 3.32 -6.65
CA MET A 131 -14.25 4.00 -7.93
C MET A 131 -14.87 3.08 -9.01
N ILE A 132 -14.43 1.82 -9.10
CA ILE A 132 -14.99 0.84 -10.06
C ILE A 132 -16.47 0.63 -9.78
N GLU A 133 -16.86 0.36 -8.54
CA GLU A 133 -18.27 0.13 -8.18
C GLU A 133 -19.14 1.37 -8.42
N GLY A 134 -18.62 2.58 -8.12
CA GLY A 134 -19.32 3.83 -8.40
C GLY A 134 -19.55 4.04 -9.90
N LEU A 135 -18.50 3.84 -10.71
CA LEU A 135 -18.57 3.97 -12.16
C LEU A 135 -19.59 3.01 -12.79
N LEU A 136 -19.59 1.75 -12.38
CA LEU A 136 -20.52 0.75 -12.87
C LEU A 136 -21.96 1.04 -12.44
N SER A 137 -22.17 1.56 -11.24
CA SER A 137 -23.47 1.99 -10.76
C SER A 137 -24.01 3.19 -11.56
N ILE A 138 -23.15 4.14 -11.93
CA ILE A 138 -23.50 5.26 -12.83
C ILE A 138 -23.87 4.73 -14.20
N GLN A 139 -23.11 3.81 -14.76
CA GLN A 139 -23.37 3.20 -16.07
C GLN A 139 -24.69 2.44 -16.09
N ALA A 140 -25.02 1.75 -14.98
CA ALA A 140 -26.31 1.04 -14.83
C ALA A 140 -27.50 1.98 -14.65
N GLY A 141 -27.30 3.30 -14.48
CA GLY A 141 -28.36 4.27 -14.25
C GLY A 141 -29.02 4.12 -12.88
N GLU A 142 -28.31 3.62 -11.88
CA GLU A 142 -28.83 3.48 -10.52
C GLU A 142 -29.21 4.85 -9.92
N ASN A 143 -30.15 4.85 -8.98
CA ASN A 143 -30.54 6.08 -8.29
C ASN A 143 -29.36 6.64 -7.46
N PRO A 144 -29.05 7.95 -7.52
CA PRO A 144 -27.93 8.54 -6.79
C PRO A 144 -27.89 8.22 -5.29
N ARG A 145 -29.04 8.14 -4.62
CA ARG A 145 -29.11 7.73 -3.20
C ARG A 145 -28.70 6.28 -2.98
N VAL A 146 -29.01 5.40 -3.94
CA VAL A 146 -28.62 3.99 -3.86
C VAL A 146 -27.11 3.88 -4.09
N ILE A 147 -26.54 4.63 -5.02
CA ILE A 147 -25.10 4.71 -5.26
C ILE A 147 -24.38 5.17 -4.00
N GLU A 148 -24.87 6.25 -3.38
CA GLU A 148 -24.29 6.77 -2.13
C GLU A 148 -24.27 5.72 -1.02
N GLU A 149 -25.40 5.05 -0.76
CA GLU A 149 -25.48 3.98 0.24
C GLU A 149 -24.56 2.80 -0.08
N LYS A 150 -24.45 2.43 -1.35
CA LYS A 150 -23.54 1.40 -1.82
C LYS A 150 -22.08 1.77 -1.56
N LEU A 151 -21.68 3.00 -1.89
CA LEU A 151 -20.31 3.49 -1.65
C LEU A 151 -20.02 3.66 -0.15
N LYS A 152 -21.00 4.12 0.63
CA LYS A 152 -20.88 4.17 2.11
C LYS A 152 -20.64 2.79 2.73
N SER A 153 -21.06 1.70 2.08
CA SER A 153 -20.84 0.36 2.62
C SER A 153 -19.36 -0.05 2.69
N PHE A 154 -18.50 0.59 1.92
CA PHE A 154 -17.04 0.39 1.97
C PHE A 154 -16.37 1.10 3.16
N LEU A 155 -17.05 2.05 3.79
CA LEU A 155 -16.53 2.80 4.93
C LEU A 155 -16.71 2.03 6.24
N SER A 156 -15.76 2.23 7.15
CA SER A 156 -15.90 1.75 8.52
C SER A 156 -17.03 2.50 9.27
N PRO A 157 -17.59 1.92 10.35
CA PRO A 157 -18.64 2.60 11.13
C PRO A 157 -18.26 4.01 11.58
N ALA A 158 -17.00 4.21 12.01
CA ALA A 158 -16.50 5.51 12.45
C ALA A 158 -16.41 6.55 11.30
N GLU A 159 -16.03 6.12 10.09
CA GLU A 159 -15.99 6.99 8.91
C GLU A 159 -17.39 7.36 8.42
N LYS A 160 -18.36 6.44 8.50
CA LYS A 160 -19.77 6.74 8.20
C LYS A 160 -20.32 7.82 9.12
N GLU A 161 -20.10 7.68 10.42
CA GLU A 161 -20.54 8.64 11.42
C GLU A 161 -19.88 10.02 11.23
N ALA A 162 -18.60 10.06 10.83
CA ALA A 162 -17.90 11.30 10.50
C ALA A 162 -18.45 11.97 9.24
N MET A 163 -18.83 11.21 8.20
CA MET A 163 -19.46 11.75 6.99
C MET A 163 -20.86 12.30 7.27
N ASP A 164 -21.66 11.58 8.05
CA ASP A 164 -23.03 12.00 8.37
C ASP A 164 -23.04 13.29 9.23
N THR A 165 -22.05 13.46 10.11
CA THR A 165 -21.88 14.72 10.87
C THR A 165 -21.39 15.87 10.00
N ALA A 166 -20.48 15.63 9.05
CA ALA A 166 -20.00 16.64 8.12
C ALA A 166 -21.06 17.06 7.08
N GLY A 167 -21.91 16.12 6.61
CA GLY A 167 -23.02 16.41 5.68
C GLY A 167 -24.17 17.19 6.33
N GLY A 168 -24.37 17.08 7.64
CA GLY A 168 -25.40 17.82 8.40
C GLY A 168 -25.10 19.31 8.61
N GLU A 169 -23.85 19.75 8.41
CA GLU A 169 -23.46 21.18 8.54
C GLU A 169 -23.65 22.01 7.25
N VAL A 170 -23.91 21.38 6.11
CA VAL A 170 -24.04 22.08 4.80
C VAL A 170 -25.49 22.42 4.47
N ASP A 171 -26.47 21.80 5.14
CA ASP A 171 -27.92 22.05 4.93
C ASP A 171 -28.58 22.93 6.01
N GLY A 172 -27.83 23.75 6.75
CA GLY A 172 -28.31 24.63 7.81
C GLY A 172 -28.22 26.12 7.48
#